data_acc2e2ecd06de12fcf99e2809e919c49
#
_entry.id   acc2e2ecd06de12fcf99e2809e919c49
#
_cell.length_a   1.000
_cell.length_b   1.000
_cell.length_c   1.000
_cell.angle_alpha   90.00
_cell.angle_beta   90.00
_cell.angle_gamma   90.00
#
_symmetry.space_group_name_H-M   'P 1'
#
loop_
_entity.id
_entity.type
_entity.pdbx_description
1 polymer ?
#
loop_
_entity_poly.entity_id
_entity_poly.type
_entity_poly.pdbx_seq_one_letter_code
_entity_poly.pdbx_strand_id
1 'polypeptide(L)'
;MNTIGEIGEQNQQDFLSLMYLYVGKEMLETCGREAERAIRRAVHETGKREGESLREQYEKAGIKTNLKTLYQGTPMCTCDPRLRIKVTAQTEQMRLWEVYTCPMASLWLDQDGAYIGNCYCEEQQHGLIMGFTKGKGQLNLTKKLTCHRTNGCRADNYCRFSSYYRAANVNEEERQKSFSGSELKEAEKDISKPDVKAYLKKQCIRLYCALYEEAYSQFGQEGICAVSLGLKKLCIETKKLLSYHADATLRVCDLQFLSENLPFSLNPSEDSCWEECKNPEAVKLFELHVIEPLRKCFLRGQD
;
A
#
# COMPACT_ATOMS: atom_id res chain seq x y z
N MET A 1 -5.76 19.14 -16.99
CA MET A 1 -4.37 19.18 -16.51
C MET A 1 -4.42 18.88 -15.02
N ASN A 2 -3.61 17.92 -14.56
CA ASN A 2 -3.50 17.63 -13.13
C ASN A 2 -2.80 18.79 -12.43
N THR A 3 -3.20 19.09 -11.22
CA THR A 3 -2.50 20.08 -10.38
C THR A 3 -1.13 19.55 -9.96
N ILE A 4 -0.20 20.42 -9.56
CA ILE A 4 1.13 20.03 -9.05
C ILE A 4 1.00 19.10 -7.85
N GLY A 5 0.02 19.33 -6.97
CA GLY A 5 -0.26 18.48 -5.83
C GLY A 5 -0.69 17.06 -6.22
N GLU A 6 -1.59 16.93 -7.21
CA GLU A 6 -2.04 15.64 -7.73
C GLU A 6 -0.90 14.85 -8.37
N ILE A 7 0.05 15.52 -9.05
CA ILE A 7 1.24 14.88 -9.60
C ILE A 7 2.15 14.35 -8.49
N GLY A 8 2.34 15.12 -7.42
CA GLY A 8 3.10 14.68 -6.25
C GLY A 8 2.52 13.43 -5.59
N GLU A 9 1.20 13.39 -5.39
CA GLU A 9 0.50 12.22 -4.84
C GLU A 9 0.63 11.00 -5.75
N GLN A 10 0.55 11.17 -7.08
CA GLN A 10 0.76 10.11 -8.04
C GLN A 10 2.18 9.56 -7.97
N ASN A 11 3.20 10.43 -7.89
CA ASN A 11 4.59 10.01 -7.75
C ASN A 11 4.84 9.23 -6.45
N GLN A 12 4.21 9.65 -5.36
CA GLN A 12 4.30 8.93 -4.08
C GLN A 12 3.65 7.54 -4.16
N GLN A 13 2.49 7.43 -4.84
CA GLN A 13 1.82 6.16 -5.09
C GLN A 13 2.67 5.24 -5.99
N ASP A 14 3.28 5.80 -7.03
CA ASP A 14 4.13 5.07 -7.95
C ASP A 14 5.42 4.61 -7.26
N PHE A 15 6.00 5.45 -6.38
CA PHE A 15 7.13 5.04 -5.54
C PHE A 15 6.79 3.83 -4.65
N LEU A 16 5.66 3.87 -3.95
CA LEU A 16 5.20 2.73 -3.13
C LEU A 16 5.07 1.45 -3.98
N SER A 17 4.51 1.59 -5.18
CA SER A 17 4.31 0.48 -6.12
C SER A 17 5.63 -0.11 -6.62
N LEU A 18 6.60 0.75 -6.95
CA LEU A 18 7.96 0.35 -7.38
C LEU A 18 8.75 -0.27 -6.23
N MET A 19 8.66 0.29 -5.01
CA MET A 19 9.32 -0.25 -3.82
C MET A 19 8.88 -1.68 -3.57
N TYR A 20 7.58 -1.92 -3.53
CA TYR A 20 7.03 -3.25 -3.37
C TYR A 20 7.48 -4.21 -4.47
N LEU A 21 7.40 -3.76 -5.73
CA LEU A 21 7.76 -4.54 -6.90
C LEU A 21 9.22 -5.00 -6.85
N TYR A 22 10.15 -4.06 -6.72
CA TYR A 22 11.57 -4.39 -6.83
C TYR A 22 12.09 -5.18 -5.63
N VAL A 23 11.66 -4.83 -4.41
CA VAL A 23 12.01 -5.64 -3.23
C VAL A 23 11.44 -7.05 -3.35
N GLY A 24 10.17 -7.19 -3.75
CA GLY A 24 9.53 -8.50 -3.92
C GLY A 24 10.16 -9.34 -5.03
N LYS A 25 10.50 -8.74 -6.18
CA LYS A 25 11.19 -9.46 -7.28
C LYS A 25 12.55 -9.98 -6.84
N GLU A 26 13.37 -9.15 -6.20
CA GLU A 26 14.69 -9.58 -5.72
C GLU A 26 14.59 -10.65 -4.63
N MET A 27 13.59 -10.58 -3.76
CA MET A 27 13.34 -11.66 -2.79
C MET A 27 13.04 -12.99 -3.50
N LEU A 28 12.21 -12.99 -4.55
CA LEU A 28 11.94 -14.20 -5.32
C LEU A 28 13.15 -14.69 -6.12
N GLU A 29 13.91 -13.77 -6.74
CA GLU A 29 15.08 -14.11 -7.55
C GLU A 29 16.22 -14.67 -6.69
N THR A 30 16.44 -14.10 -5.49
CA THR A 30 17.53 -14.50 -4.60
C THR A 30 17.16 -15.67 -3.71
N CYS A 31 16.00 -15.61 -3.04
CA CYS A 31 15.60 -16.60 -2.03
C CYS A 31 14.64 -17.69 -2.57
N GLY A 32 14.34 -17.65 -3.88
CA GLY A 32 13.50 -18.65 -4.53
C GLY A 32 12.00 -18.57 -4.15
N ARG A 33 11.26 -19.64 -4.45
CA ARG A 33 9.79 -19.69 -4.29
C ARG A 33 9.30 -19.53 -2.86
N GLU A 34 10.11 -19.88 -1.88
CA GLU A 34 9.75 -19.71 -0.46
C GLU A 34 9.57 -18.24 -0.08
N ALA A 35 10.22 -17.32 -0.82
CA ALA A 35 10.05 -15.89 -0.63
C ALA A 35 8.63 -15.40 -0.89
N GLU A 36 7.83 -16.07 -1.74
CA GLU A 36 6.43 -15.71 -1.95
C GLU A 36 5.65 -15.69 -0.64
N ARG A 37 5.85 -16.71 0.21
CA ARG A 37 5.17 -16.81 1.50
C ARG A 37 5.55 -15.64 2.44
N ALA A 38 6.82 -15.27 2.45
CA ALA A 38 7.31 -14.13 3.22
C ALA A 38 6.71 -12.81 2.71
N ILE A 39 6.70 -12.59 1.39
CA ILE A 39 6.11 -11.41 0.75
C ILE A 39 4.61 -11.32 1.08
N ARG A 40 3.86 -12.41 0.94
CA ARG A 40 2.43 -12.45 1.27
C ARG A 40 2.18 -12.12 2.74
N ARG A 41 2.96 -12.67 3.68
CA ARG A 41 2.83 -12.34 5.11
C ARG A 41 3.10 -10.87 5.38
N ALA A 42 4.16 -10.29 4.79
CA ALA A 42 4.47 -8.88 4.94
C ALA A 42 3.32 -7.98 4.49
N VAL A 43 2.74 -8.27 3.33
CA VAL A 43 1.59 -7.52 2.78
C VAL A 43 0.36 -7.69 3.65
N HIS A 44 0.04 -8.93 4.03
CA HIS A 44 -1.10 -9.25 4.88
C HIS A 44 -1.03 -8.54 6.23
N GLU A 45 0.12 -8.61 6.90
CA GLU A 45 0.33 -7.99 8.20
C GLU A 45 0.25 -6.46 8.13
N THR A 46 0.75 -5.87 7.04
CA THR A 46 0.62 -4.42 6.80
C THR A 46 -0.85 -4.01 6.69
N GLY A 47 -1.63 -4.74 5.89
CA GLY A 47 -3.08 -4.51 5.79
C GLY A 47 -3.81 -4.73 7.12
N LYS A 48 -3.44 -5.77 7.85
CA LYS A 48 -4.06 -6.10 9.15
C LYS A 48 -3.83 -4.99 10.19
N ARG A 49 -2.61 -4.50 10.33
CA ARG A 49 -2.29 -3.37 11.23
C ARG A 49 -3.04 -2.09 10.85
N GLU A 50 -3.22 -1.85 9.56
CA GLU A 50 -4.03 -0.73 9.08
C GLU A 50 -5.49 -0.89 9.54
N GLY A 51 -6.08 -2.07 9.34
CA GLY A 51 -7.44 -2.37 9.77
C GLY A 51 -7.64 -2.26 11.28
N GLU A 52 -6.71 -2.78 12.08
CA GLU A 52 -6.71 -2.68 13.53
C GLU A 52 -6.63 -1.22 14.00
N SER A 53 -5.70 -0.44 13.43
CA SER A 53 -5.53 0.99 13.76
C SER A 53 -6.78 1.81 13.44
N LEU A 54 -7.40 1.58 12.27
CA LEU A 54 -8.62 2.25 11.88
C LEU A 54 -9.79 1.87 12.80
N ARG A 55 -9.90 0.60 13.15
CA ARG A 55 -10.91 0.12 14.09
C ARG A 55 -10.78 0.79 15.45
N GLU A 56 -9.59 0.87 16.03
CA GLU A 56 -9.33 1.53 17.30
C GLU A 56 -9.73 3.01 17.27
N GLN A 57 -9.43 3.70 16.17
CA GLN A 57 -9.85 5.10 15.98
C GLN A 57 -11.37 5.23 16.00
N TYR A 58 -12.08 4.32 15.35
CA TYR A 58 -13.55 4.32 15.29
C TYR A 58 -14.17 3.98 16.65
N GLU A 59 -13.66 2.96 17.33
CA GLU A 59 -14.12 2.62 18.68
C GLU A 59 -13.95 3.79 19.65
N LYS A 60 -12.81 4.49 19.61
CA LYS A 60 -12.55 5.71 20.42
C LYS A 60 -13.47 6.87 20.05
N ALA A 61 -13.83 7.01 18.79
CA ALA A 61 -14.72 8.06 18.30
C ALA A 61 -16.23 7.72 18.45
N GLY A 62 -16.57 6.53 18.94
CA GLY A 62 -17.95 6.06 19.03
C GLY A 62 -18.60 5.84 17.67
N ILE A 63 -17.81 5.46 16.65
CA ILE A 63 -18.27 5.18 15.30
C ILE A 63 -18.47 3.66 15.15
N LYS A 64 -19.53 3.24 14.43
CA LYS A 64 -19.76 1.83 14.10
C LYS A 64 -18.62 1.23 13.31
N THR A 65 -18.27 -0.02 13.62
CA THR A 65 -17.15 -0.74 13.00
C THR A 65 -17.67 -1.79 12.01
N ASN A 66 -18.28 -1.36 10.92
CA ASN A 66 -18.83 -2.22 9.86
C ASN A 66 -18.17 -1.97 8.49
N LEU A 67 -18.56 -2.72 7.45
CA LEU A 67 -17.94 -2.56 6.13
C LEU A 67 -18.29 -1.22 5.46
N LYS A 68 -19.42 -0.62 5.77
CA LYS A 68 -19.76 0.69 5.22
C LYS A 68 -18.82 1.75 5.75
N THR A 69 -18.58 1.78 7.08
CA THR A 69 -17.67 2.73 7.73
C THR A 69 -16.22 2.48 7.40
N LEU A 70 -15.78 1.21 7.30
CA LEU A 70 -14.44 0.84 6.86
C LEU A 70 -14.08 1.54 5.56
N TYR A 71 -14.92 1.41 4.54
CA TYR A 71 -14.63 1.94 3.20
C TYR A 71 -14.97 3.43 3.03
N GLN A 72 -15.62 4.06 4.01
CA GLN A 72 -15.78 5.51 4.05
C GLN A 72 -14.52 6.21 4.59
N GLY A 73 -13.85 5.61 5.55
CA GLY A 73 -12.69 6.18 6.23
C GLY A 73 -11.32 5.73 5.71
N THR A 74 -11.29 4.76 4.79
CA THR A 74 -10.03 4.29 4.24
C THR A 74 -9.63 5.12 3.02
N PRO A 75 -8.46 5.81 3.05
CA PRO A 75 -7.99 6.61 1.91
C PRO A 75 -7.50 5.77 0.74
N MET A 76 -7.61 4.46 0.86
CA MET A 76 -7.15 3.47 -0.09
C MET A 76 -7.37 3.89 -1.52
N CYS A 77 -6.29 4.13 -2.24
CA CYS A 77 -6.25 4.31 -3.70
C CYS A 77 -7.34 5.24 -4.28
N THR A 78 -8.34 5.62 -3.48
CA THR A 78 -9.50 6.42 -3.91
C THR A 78 -9.14 7.86 -4.24
N CYS A 79 -7.94 8.29 -3.84
CA CYS A 79 -7.44 9.64 -4.10
C CYS A 79 -6.65 9.75 -5.41
N ASP A 80 -6.22 8.62 -5.99
CA ASP A 80 -5.50 8.64 -7.27
C ASP A 80 -6.51 8.78 -8.43
N PRO A 81 -6.46 9.84 -9.23
CA PRO A 81 -7.41 10.08 -10.32
C PRO A 81 -7.31 9.04 -11.45
N ARG A 82 -6.23 8.25 -11.49
CA ARG A 82 -6.07 7.15 -12.45
C ARG A 82 -6.87 5.90 -12.06
N LEU A 83 -7.34 5.82 -10.80
CA LEU A 83 -8.11 4.68 -10.31
C LEU A 83 -9.57 4.78 -10.76
N ARG A 84 -10.11 3.70 -11.32
CA ARG A 84 -11.52 3.58 -11.68
C ARG A 84 -12.17 2.42 -10.97
N ILE A 85 -13.03 2.74 -10.02
CA ILE A 85 -13.77 1.77 -9.19
C ILE A 85 -15.27 1.93 -9.45
N LYS A 86 -15.98 0.81 -9.52
CA LYS A 86 -17.44 0.75 -9.50
C LYS A 86 -17.90 -0.09 -8.31
N VAL A 87 -18.56 0.54 -7.35
CA VAL A 87 -19.21 -0.16 -6.24
C VAL A 87 -20.58 -0.61 -6.73
N THR A 88 -20.82 -1.92 -6.73
CA THR A 88 -22.08 -2.52 -7.22
C THR A 88 -23.09 -2.78 -6.10
N ALA A 89 -22.60 -3.00 -4.88
CA ALA A 89 -23.42 -3.09 -3.68
C ALA A 89 -22.61 -2.71 -2.44
N GLN A 90 -23.25 -2.05 -1.47
CA GLN A 90 -22.66 -1.72 -0.19
C GLN A 90 -23.73 -1.66 0.91
N THR A 91 -23.50 -2.44 1.95
CA THR A 91 -24.25 -2.45 3.20
C THR A 91 -23.30 -2.46 4.39
N GLU A 92 -23.80 -2.47 5.62
CA GLU A 92 -22.97 -2.67 6.81
C GLU A 92 -22.26 -4.03 6.80
N GLN A 93 -22.85 -5.05 6.16
CA GLN A 93 -22.38 -6.44 6.20
C GLN A 93 -21.72 -6.93 4.91
N MET A 94 -21.82 -6.18 3.82
CA MET A 94 -21.34 -6.60 2.51
C MET A 94 -20.87 -5.40 1.68
N ARG A 95 -19.79 -5.60 0.90
CA ARG A 95 -19.42 -4.71 -0.19
C ARG A 95 -18.99 -5.52 -1.40
N LEU A 96 -19.53 -5.15 -2.57
CA LEU A 96 -19.16 -5.69 -3.87
C LEU A 96 -18.64 -4.55 -4.73
N TRP A 97 -17.46 -4.72 -5.34
CA TRP A 97 -16.88 -3.69 -6.19
C TRP A 97 -15.98 -4.27 -7.28
N GLU A 98 -15.84 -3.50 -8.33
CA GLU A 98 -14.99 -3.79 -9.47
C GLU A 98 -13.98 -2.66 -9.68
N VAL A 99 -12.74 -3.01 -10.00
CA VAL A 99 -11.67 -2.06 -10.29
C VAL A 99 -11.25 -2.25 -11.74
N TYR A 100 -11.57 -1.26 -12.57
CA TYR A 100 -11.31 -1.30 -14.01
C TYR A 100 -9.94 -0.76 -14.38
N THR A 101 -9.44 0.21 -13.63
CA THR A 101 -8.09 0.75 -13.79
C THR A 101 -7.47 0.90 -12.40
N CYS A 102 -6.27 0.38 -12.22
CA CYS A 102 -5.50 0.50 -11.00
C CYS A 102 -4.08 0.94 -11.35
N PRO A 103 -3.60 2.10 -10.86
CA PRO A 103 -2.27 2.60 -11.19
C PRO A 103 -1.17 1.65 -10.78
N MET A 104 -1.29 1.00 -9.60
CA MET A 104 -0.33 -0.02 -9.15
C MET A 104 -0.28 -1.22 -10.10
N ALA A 105 -1.45 -1.78 -10.45
CA ALA A 105 -1.52 -2.92 -11.35
C ALA A 105 -0.96 -2.58 -12.74
N SER A 106 -1.26 -1.39 -13.28
CA SER A 106 -0.71 -0.94 -14.57
C SER A 106 0.81 -0.88 -14.52
N LEU A 107 1.37 -0.24 -13.50
CA LEU A 107 2.81 -0.14 -13.31
C LEU A 107 3.49 -1.52 -13.17
N TRP A 108 2.89 -2.42 -12.40
CA TRP A 108 3.43 -3.77 -12.25
C TRP A 108 3.39 -4.59 -13.54
N LEU A 109 2.32 -4.44 -14.34
CA LEU A 109 2.21 -5.10 -15.65
C LEU A 109 3.26 -4.57 -16.63
N ASP A 110 3.46 -3.25 -16.67
CA ASP A 110 4.45 -2.59 -17.52
C ASP A 110 5.89 -2.98 -17.16
N GLN A 111 6.13 -3.36 -15.92
CA GLN A 111 7.44 -3.77 -15.39
C GLN A 111 7.58 -5.30 -15.26
N ASP A 112 6.75 -6.08 -15.93
CA ASP A 112 6.72 -7.56 -15.84
C ASP A 112 6.65 -8.08 -14.39
N GLY A 113 5.85 -7.40 -13.56
CA GLY A 113 5.66 -7.67 -12.14
C GLY A 113 4.29 -8.24 -11.78
N ALA A 114 3.53 -8.77 -12.75
CA ALA A 114 2.18 -9.26 -12.54
C ALA A 114 2.06 -10.27 -11.38
N TYR A 115 3.04 -11.17 -11.27
CA TYR A 115 3.05 -12.19 -10.22
C TYR A 115 3.17 -11.58 -8.82
N ILE A 116 4.12 -10.64 -8.64
CA ILE A 116 4.29 -9.90 -7.39
C ILE A 116 3.05 -9.05 -7.08
N GLY A 117 2.53 -8.35 -8.08
CA GLY A 117 1.31 -7.56 -7.95
C GLY A 117 0.11 -8.40 -7.52
N ASN A 118 0.02 -9.65 -7.99
CA ASN A 118 -1.02 -10.59 -7.57
C ASN A 118 -0.95 -10.90 -6.07
N CYS A 119 0.25 -11.12 -5.51
CA CYS A 119 0.43 -11.33 -4.08
C CYS A 119 -0.09 -10.13 -3.26
N TYR A 120 0.19 -8.90 -3.72
CA TYR A 120 -0.31 -7.69 -3.07
C TYR A 120 -1.84 -7.61 -3.10
N CYS A 121 -2.43 -7.78 -4.28
CA CYS A 121 -3.87 -7.65 -4.46
C CYS A 121 -4.68 -8.65 -3.63
N GLU A 122 -4.15 -9.85 -3.41
CA GLU A 122 -4.79 -10.88 -2.59
C GLU A 122 -4.68 -10.58 -1.10
N GLU A 123 -3.52 -10.12 -0.63
CA GLU A 123 -3.21 -10.06 0.79
C GLU A 123 -3.55 -8.71 1.45
N GLN A 124 -3.31 -7.56 0.78
CA GLN A 124 -3.51 -6.25 1.40
C GLN A 124 -4.94 -6.02 1.87
N GLN A 125 -5.90 -6.25 0.97
CA GLN A 125 -7.32 -6.07 1.29
C GLN A 125 -7.83 -7.11 2.27
N HIS A 126 -7.34 -8.35 2.16
CA HIS A 126 -7.68 -9.40 3.10
C HIS A 126 -7.19 -9.05 4.51
N GLY A 127 -5.93 -8.64 4.65
CA GLY A 127 -5.37 -8.19 5.91
C GLY A 127 -6.18 -7.03 6.53
N LEU A 128 -6.48 -6.00 5.72
CA LEU A 128 -7.27 -4.85 6.17
C LEU A 128 -8.62 -5.27 6.78
N ILE A 129 -9.36 -6.11 6.07
CA ILE A 129 -10.66 -6.60 6.54
C ILE A 129 -10.49 -7.45 7.80
N MET A 130 -9.50 -8.35 7.83
CA MET A 130 -9.24 -9.20 8.99
C MET A 130 -8.89 -8.38 10.24
N GLY A 131 -8.04 -7.35 10.10
CA GLY A 131 -7.71 -6.44 11.20
C GLY A 131 -8.93 -5.67 11.69
N PHE A 132 -9.65 -5.03 10.78
CA PHE A 132 -10.81 -4.20 11.12
C PHE A 132 -11.96 -5.00 11.75
N THR A 133 -12.17 -6.23 11.34
CA THR A 133 -13.28 -7.09 11.81
C THR A 133 -12.87 -8.09 12.89
N LYS A 134 -11.67 -7.95 13.49
CA LYS A 134 -11.14 -8.91 14.50
C LYS A 134 -11.19 -10.36 13.99
N GLY A 135 -10.83 -10.57 12.71
CA GLY A 135 -10.79 -11.89 12.11
C GLY A 135 -12.14 -12.48 11.69
N LYS A 136 -13.24 -11.72 11.75
CA LYS A 136 -14.59 -12.20 11.42
C LYS A 136 -15.06 -11.83 10.02
N GLY A 137 -14.31 -10.99 9.31
CA GLY A 137 -14.58 -10.63 7.93
C GLY A 137 -14.05 -11.66 6.94
N GLN A 138 -14.50 -11.54 5.71
CA GLN A 138 -14.08 -12.38 4.58
C GLN A 138 -13.89 -11.52 3.35
N LEU A 139 -12.89 -11.84 2.54
CA LEU A 139 -12.68 -11.26 1.22
C LEU A 139 -12.54 -12.35 0.17
N ASN A 140 -13.18 -12.15 -0.96
CA ASN A 140 -12.94 -12.94 -2.17
C ASN A 140 -12.51 -12.00 -3.31
N LEU A 141 -11.46 -12.38 -4.01
CA LEU A 141 -10.98 -11.74 -5.23
C LEU A 141 -11.10 -12.75 -6.36
N THR A 142 -12.12 -12.59 -7.21
CA THR A 142 -12.48 -13.59 -8.24
C THR A 142 -11.94 -13.28 -9.62
N LYS A 143 -11.61 -12.00 -9.89
CA LYS A 143 -10.96 -11.52 -11.12
C LYS A 143 -9.85 -10.55 -10.75
N LYS A 144 -8.75 -10.55 -11.53
CA LYS A 144 -7.55 -9.77 -11.22
C LYS A 144 -6.93 -9.19 -12.49
N LEU A 145 -6.66 -7.89 -12.49
CA LEU A 145 -5.88 -7.22 -13.54
C LEU A 145 -4.46 -7.82 -13.64
N THR A 146 -3.89 -8.20 -12.50
CA THR A 146 -2.57 -8.82 -12.38
C THR A 146 -2.57 -10.33 -12.63
N CYS A 147 -3.68 -10.92 -13.10
CA CYS A 147 -3.71 -12.34 -13.41
C CYS A 147 -2.71 -12.68 -14.50
N HIS A 148 -1.79 -13.60 -14.22
CA HIS A 148 -0.83 -14.10 -15.18
C HIS A 148 -1.54 -14.88 -16.29
N ARG A 149 -1.19 -14.58 -17.53
CA ARG A 149 -1.59 -15.38 -18.70
C ARG A 149 -0.76 -16.66 -18.71
N THR A 150 -1.20 -17.67 -17.98
CA THR A 150 -0.68 -19.03 -18.19
C THR A 150 -1.66 -19.79 -19.08
N ASN A 151 -1.15 -20.42 -20.12
CA ASN A 151 -1.89 -21.36 -20.98
C ASN A 151 -3.11 -20.79 -21.73
N GLY A 152 -2.99 -19.59 -22.33
CA GLY A 152 -4.03 -19.06 -23.22
C GLY A 152 -5.24 -18.42 -22.55
N CYS A 153 -5.28 -18.35 -21.23
CA CYS A 153 -6.30 -17.57 -20.51
C CYS A 153 -6.15 -16.08 -20.82
N ARG A 154 -7.23 -15.41 -21.17
CA ARG A 154 -7.24 -13.94 -21.27
C ARG A 154 -7.09 -13.35 -19.88
N ALA A 155 -6.25 -12.32 -19.75
CA ALA A 155 -6.22 -11.51 -18.53
C ALA A 155 -7.63 -10.94 -18.27
N ASP A 156 -8.01 -10.91 -17.00
CA ASP A 156 -9.25 -10.24 -16.63
C ASP A 156 -9.13 -8.74 -16.93
N ASN A 157 -10.23 -8.16 -17.44
CA ASN A 157 -10.26 -6.74 -17.77
C ASN A 157 -10.52 -5.84 -16.53
N TYR A 158 -10.68 -6.44 -15.36
CA TYR A 158 -10.94 -5.76 -14.10
C TYR A 158 -10.72 -6.71 -12.92
N CYS A 159 -10.48 -6.13 -11.73
CA CYS A 159 -10.53 -6.89 -10.48
C CYS A 159 -11.97 -6.93 -9.96
N ARG A 160 -12.43 -8.07 -9.45
CA ARG A 160 -13.72 -8.20 -8.78
C ARG A 160 -13.55 -8.66 -7.35
N PHE A 161 -13.95 -7.80 -6.43
CA PHE A 161 -13.88 -8.03 -5.00
C PHE A 161 -15.28 -8.22 -4.42
N SER A 162 -15.37 -9.09 -3.43
CA SER A 162 -16.52 -9.20 -2.55
C SER A 162 -16.06 -9.37 -1.11
N SER A 163 -16.52 -8.51 -0.22
CA SER A 163 -16.24 -8.60 1.21
C SER A 163 -17.51 -8.78 2.01
N TYR A 164 -17.40 -9.54 3.09
CA TYR A 164 -18.49 -9.87 3.99
C TYR A 164 -18.04 -9.74 5.45
N TYR A 165 -18.90 -9.13 6.26
CA TYR A 165 -18.80 -9.10 7.71
C TYR A 165 -20.20 -9.27 8.28
N ARG A 166 -20.55 -10.49 8.63
CA ARG A 166 -21.94 -10.87 8.92
C ARG A 166 -22.25 -10.76 10.40
N ALA A 167 -23.38 -10.12 10.75
CA ALA A 167 -23.88 -10.02 12.12
C ALA A 167 -24.10 -11.40 12.77
N ALA A 168 -24.41 -12.42 11.97
CA ALA A 168 -24.58 -13.80 12.46
C ALA A 168 -23.26 -14.47 12.94
N ASN A 169 -22.09 -13.94 12.51
CA ASN A 169 -20.79 -14.54 12.82
C ASN A 169 -20.11 -13.89 14.04
N VAL A 170 -20.77 -12.95 14.70
CA VAL A 170 -20.21 -12.20 15.84
C VAL A 170 -21.10 -12.35 17.08
N ASN A 171 -20.51 -12.14 18.26
CA ASN A 171 -21.24 -12.13 19.52
C ASN A 171 -22.11 -10.87 19.64
N GLU A 172 -22.95 -10.80 20.66
CA GLU A 172 -23.90 -9.71 20.86
C GLU A 172 -23.20 -8.36 21.09
N GLU A 173 -22.12 -8.32 21.86
CA GLU A 173 -21.35 -7.10 22.11
C GLU A 173 -20.80 -6.51 20.79
N GLU A 174 -20.21 -7.35 19.94
CA GLU A 174 -19.69 -6.94 18.66
C GLU A 174 -20.81 -6.53 17.68
N ARG A 175 -21.96 -7.20 17.76
CA ARG A 175 -23.13 -6.88 16.93
C ARG A 175 -23.66 -5.49 17.24
N GLN A 176 -23.74 -5.13 18.52
CA GLN A 176 -24.16 -3.79 18.96
C GLN A 176 -23.18 -2.70 18.50
N LYS A 177 -21.88 -2.96 18.53
CA LYS A 177 -20.86 -2.01 18.09
C LYS A 177 -20.80 -1.82 16.57
N SER A 178 -21.18 -2.83 15.79
CA SER A 178 -20.92 -2.84 14.36
C SER A 178 -22.14 -2.66 13.47
N PHE A 179 -23.33 -3.08 13.91
CA PHE A 179 -24.50 -3.20 13.02
C PHE A 179 -25.69 -2.34 13.45
N SER A 180 -26.72 -2.29 12.60
CA SER A 180 -27.95 -1.54 12.83
C SER A 180 -28.60 -1.88 14.17
N GLY A 181 -29.16 -0.87 14.84
CA GLY A 181 -29.72 -0.98 16.18
C GLY A 181 -28.77 -0.54 17.29
N SER A 182 -27.48 -0.29 17.01
CA SER A 182 -26.57 0.32 17.98
C SER A 182 -26.81 1.83 18.10
N GLU A 183 -26.57 2.38 19.30
CA GLU A 183 -26.61 3.81 19.56
C GLU A 183 -25.41 4.58 18.96
N LEU A 184 -24.44 3.84 18.42
CA LEU A 184 -23.22 4.41 17.84
C LEU A 184 -23.53 5.15 16.53
N LYS A 185 -22.79 6.20 16.29
CA LYS A 185 -22.91 7.00 15.06
C LYS A 185 -22.42 6.22 13.85
N GLU A 186 -23.08 6.38 12.71
CA GLU A 186 -22.44 6.08 11.43
C GLU A 186 -21.35 7.13 11.20
N ALA A 187 -20.26 6.71 10.51
CA ALA A 187 -19.26 7.68 10.09
C ALA A 187 -19.96 8.71 9.18
N GLU A 188 -20.00 9.95 9.61
CA GLU A 188 -20.49 11.07 8.79
C GLU A 188 -19.54 11.22 7.59
N LYS A 189 -20.05 11.76 6.46
CA LYS A 189 -19.26 12.03 5.26
C LYS A 189 -18.05 12.96 5.49
N ASP A 190 -18.01 13.61 6.64
CA ASP A 190 -16.97 14.53 7.10
C ASP A 190 -15.93 13.91 8.03
N ILE A 191 -15.68 12.61 7.99
CA ILE A 191 -14.35 12.16 8.38
C ILE A 191 -13.41 12.93 7.47
N SER A 192 -12.70 13.90 8.04
CA SER A 192 -11.76 14.80 7.35
C SER A 192 -11.03 14.00 6.29
N LYS A 193 -11.05 14.47 5.03
CA LYS A 193 -10.35 13.78 3.94
C LYS A 193 -8.98 13.40 4.48
N PRO A 194 -8.64 12.10 4.49
CA PRO A 194 -7.39 11.67 5.06
C PRO A 194 -6.26 12.40 4.32
N ASP A 195 -5.25 12.82 5.05
CA ASP A 195 -4.03 13.34 4.45
C ASP A 195 -3.40 12.19 3.64
N VAL A 196 -3.57 12.25 2.32
CA VAL A 196 -3.12 11.23 1.36
C VAL A 196 -1.61 11.05 1.47
N LYS A 197 -0.86 12.13 1.63
CA LYS A 197 0.59 12.09 1.77
C LYS A 197 1.00 11.36 3.05
N ALA A 198 0.39 11.71 4.18
CA ALA A 198 0.66 11.01 5.45
C ALA A 198 0.28 9.54 5.37
N TYR A 199 -0.82 9.21 4.69
CA TYR A 199 -1.24 7.84 4.47
C TYR A 199 -0.23 7.06 3.61
N LEU A 200 0.15 7.57 2.44
CA LEU A 200 1.11 6.92 1.53
C LEU A 200 2.48 6.75 2.20
N LYS A 201 2.93 7.75 2.97
CA LYS A 201 4.14 7.66 3.77
C LYS A 201 4.09 6.47 4.74
N LYS A 202 3.05 6.42 5.55
CA LYS A 202 2.85 5.36 6.54
C LYS A 202 2.78 3.98 5.88
N GLN A 203 2.05 3.84 4.78
CA GLN A 203 1.96 2.59 4.03
C GLN A 203 3.30 2.17 3.45
N CYS A 204 4.05 3.09 2.85
CA CYS A 204 5.36 2.81 2.26
C CYS A 204 6.34 2.29 3.31
N ILE A 205 6.49 3.01 4.43
CA ILE A 205 7.43 2.65 5.49
C ILE A 205 7.03 1.33 6.15
N ARG A 206 5.76 1.15 6.50
CA ARG A 206 5.25 -0.10 7.09
C ARG A 206 5.47 -1.31 6.22
N LEU A 207 5.13 -1.20 4.93
CA LEU A 207 5.30 -2.30 3.98
C LEU A 207 6.78 -2.64 3.79
N TYR A 208 7.64 -1.63 3.66
CA TYR A 208 9.08 -1.84 3.58
C TYR A 208 9.62 -2.57 4.82
N CYS A 209 9.29 -2.07 6.02
CA CYS A 209 9.73 -2.69 7.27
C CYS A 209 9.23 -4.14 7.41
N ALA A 210 7.99 -4.40 7.02
CA ALA A 210 7.44 -5.75 7.05
C ALA A 210 8.16 -6.69 6.06
N LEU A 211 8.46 -6.23 4.84
CA LEU A 211 9.23 -6.99 3.86
C LEU A 211 10.65 -7.28 4.37
N TYR A 212 11.31 -6.29 4.98
CA TYR A 212 12.64 -6.46 5.57
C TYR A 212 12.61 -7.49 6.72
N GLU A 213 11.66 -7.37 7.65
CA GLU A 213 11.53 -8.28 8.80
C GLU A 213 11.27 -9.72 8.34
N GLU A 214 10.39 -9.93 7.35
CA GLU A 214 10.13 -11.25 6.79
C GLU A 214 11.33 -11.81 6.04
N ALA A 215 12.02 -10.99 5.24
CA ALA A 215 13.22 -11.40 4.53
C ALA A 215 14.33 -11.83 5.52
N TYR A 216 14.57 -11.02 6.56
CA TYR A 216 15.56 -11.33 7.57
C TYR A 216 15.21 -12.59 8.38
N SER A 217 13.98 -12.68 8.85
CA SER A 217 13.55 -13.79 9.72
C SER A 217 13.55 -15.14 9.00
N GLN A 218 13.27 -15.17 7.69
CA GLN A 218 13.18 -16.41 6.91
C GLN A 218 14.50 -16.79 6.23
N PHE A 219 15.30 -15.80 5.80
CA PHE A 219 16.45 -16.03 4.92
C PHE A 219 17.77 -15.43 5.47
N GLY A 220 17.74 -14.75 6.62
CA GLY A 220 18.92 -14.16 7.22
C GLY A 220 19.62 -13.17 6.29
N GLN A 221 20.93 -13.33 6.11
CA GLN A 221 21.75 -12.45 5.28
C GLN A 221 21.39 -12.50 3.79
N GLU A 222 20.93 -13.63 3.28
CA GLU A 222 20.47 -13.78 1.90
C GLU A 222 19.23 -12.91 1.65
N GLY A 223 18.29 -12.91 2.58
CA GLY A 223 17.13 -12.02 2.54
C GLY A 223 17.49 -10.54 2.58
N ILE A 224 18.46 -10.15 3.43
CA ILE A 224 18.97 -8.77 3.49
C ILE A 224 19.64 -8.37 2.16
N CYS A 225 20.41 -9.27 1.56
CA CYS A 225 21.01 -9.05 0.24
C CYS A 225 19.92 -8.79 -0.82
N ALA A 226 18.88 -9.62 -0.83
CA ALA A 226 17.74 -9.44 -1.74
C ALA A 226 17.06 -8.07 -1.57
N VAL A 227 16.74 -7.68 -0.33
CA VAL A 227 16.15 -6.36 -0.05
C VAL A 227 17.08 -5.24 -0.52
N SER A 228 18.39 -5.34 -0.25
CA SER A 228 19.40 -4.37 -0.68
C SER A 228 19.44 -4.19 -2.20
N LEU A 229 19.39 -5.30 -2.95
CA LEU A 229 19.34 -5.27 -4.42
C LEU A 229 18.03 -4.61 -4.92
N GLY A 230 16.91 -4.95 -4.32
CA GLY A 230 15.61 -4.35 -4.62
C GLY A 230 15.61 -2.83 -4.40
N LEU A 231 16.16 -2.35 -3.30
CA LEU A 231 16.28 -0.92 -3.00
C LEU A 231 17.19 -0.18 -3.99
N LYS A 232 18.28 -0.80 -4.46
CA LYS A 232 19.14 -0.22 -5.50
C LYS A 232 18.41 -0.07 -6.82
N LYS A 233 17.66 -1.11 -7.24
CA LYS A 233 16.83 -1.05 -8.46
C LYS A 233 15.72 -0.01 -8.31
N LEU A 234 15.04 0.04 -7.18
CA LEU A 234 14.06 1.08 -6.84
C LEU A 234 14.64 2.48 -7.00
N CYS A 235 15.83 2.74 -6.45
CA CYS A 235 16.47 4.05 -6.53
C CYS A 235 16.73 4.49 -7.99
N ILE A 236 17.17 3.55 -8.85
CA ILE A 236 17.41 3.83 -10.27
C ILE A 236 16.09 4.21 -10.97
N GLU A 237 15.03 3.45 -10.77
CA GLU A 237 13.75 3.72 -11.41
C GLU A 237 13.07 4.97 -10.85
N THR A 238 13.21 5.22 -9.55
CA THR A 238 12.73 6.47 -8.92
C THR A 238 13.40 7.69 -9.53
N LYS A 239 14.70 7.64 -9.79
CA LYS A 239 15.41 8.76 -10.47
C LYS A 239 14.84 9.03 -11.84
N LYS A 240 14.61 8.00 -12.65
CA LYS A 240 14.00 8.14 -13.98
C LYS A 240 12.61 8.76 -13.90
N LEU A 241 11.77 8.23 -12.99
CA LEU A 241 10.41 8.73 -12.76
C LEU A 241 10.41 10.21 -12.39
N LEU A 242 11.20 10.59 -11.40
CA LEU A 242 11.26 11.96 -10.90
C LEU A 242 11.85 12.92 -11.94
N SER A 243 12.91 12.53 -12.68
CA SER A 243 13.45 13.34 -13.76
C SER A 243 12.42 13.57 -14.87
N TYR A 244 11.72 12.52 -15.29
CA TYR A 244 10.65 12.65 -16.28
C TYR A 244 9.56 13.63 -15.85
N HIS A 245 9.11 13.55 -14.58
CA HIS A 245 8.09 14.45 -14.06
C HIS A 245 8.58 15.88 -13.85
N ALA A 246 9.83 16.07 -13.46
CA ALA A 246 10.43 17.40 -13.39
C ALA A 246 10.46 18.07 -14.76
N ASP A 247 10.92 17.35 -15.79
CA ASP A 247 10.94 17.84 -17.17
C ASP A 247 9.53 18.13 -17.69
N ALA A 248 8.58 17.23 -17.47
CA ALA A 248 7.19 17.39 -17.90
C ALA A 248 6.48 18.57 -17.24
N THR A 249 6.90 18.97 -16.04
CA THR A 249 6.35 20.10 -15.29
C THR A 249 7.20 21.37 -15.38
N LEU A 250 8.31 21.35 -16.13
CA LEU A 250 9.29 22.41 -16.25
C LEU A 250 9.84 22.87 -14.88
N ARG A 251 10.03 21.93 -13.97
CA ARG A 251 10.56 22.18 -12.62
C ARG A 251 11.98 21.66 -12.49
N VAL A 252 12.74 22.32 -11.63
CA VAL A 252 14.06 21.82 -11.22
C VAL A 252 13.85 20.67 -10.23
N CYS A 253 14.53 19.56 -10.45
CA CYS A 253 14.53 18.44 -9.53
C CYS A 253 15.51 18.70 -8.38
N ASP A 254 15.07 19.52 -7.43
CA ASP A 254 15.81 19.91 -6.23
C ASP A 254 15.27 19.17 -4.97
N LEU A 255 15.79 19.51 -3.80
CA LEU A 255 15.34 18.92 -2.54
C LEU A 255 13.87 19.19 -2.23
N GLN A 256 13.35 20.36 -2.62
CA GLN A 256 11.95 20.70 -2.46
C GLN A 256 11.10 19.79 -3.35
N PHE A 257 11.46 19.64 -4.63
CA PHE A 257 10.78 18.72 -5.54
C PHE A 257 10.77 17.29 -5.00
N LEU A 258 11.91 16.79 -4.49
CA LEU A 258 11.99 15.46 -3.87
C LEU A 258 11.03 15.34 -2.69
N SER A 259 11.00 16.33 -1.79
CA SER A 259 10.14 16.30 -0.60
C SER A 259 8.66 16.32 -0.93
N GLU A 260 8.26 16.91 -2.05
CA GLU A 260 6.88 16.94 -2.52
C GLU A 260 6.45 15.65 -3.21
N ASN A 261 7.38 14.92 -3.83
CA ASN A 261 7.12 13.79 -4.71
C ASN A 261 7.49 12.42 -4.09
N LEU A 262 8.17 12.38 -2.96
CA LEU A 262 8.49 11.15 -2.25
C LEU A 262 7.58 10.95 -1.04
N PRO A 263 7.20 9.69 -0.71
CA PRO A 263 6.31 9.40 0.41
C PRO A 263 7.02 9.33 1.77
N PHE A 264 8.21 9.89 1.92
CA PHE A 264 9.00 9.91 3.16
C PHE A 264 9.87 11.16 3.25
N SER A 265 10.31 11.49 4.47
CA SER A 265 11.29 12.55 4.67
C SER A 265 12.68 12.11 4.18
N LEU A 266 13.41 13.04 3.57
CA LEU A 266 14.82 12.82 3.24
C LEU A 266 15.72 12.76 4.49
N ASN A 267 15.19 13.08 5.67
CA ASN A 267 15.85 12.87 6.95
C ASN A 267 15.00 11.89 7.80
N PRO A 268 15.36 10.59 7.87
CA PRO A 268 14.59 9.61 8.63
C PRO A 268 14.43 9.95 10.12
N SER A 269 15.41 10.64 10.72
CA SER A 269 15.36 11.02 12.14
C SER A 269 14.26 12.06 12.46
N GLU A 270 13.76 12.76 11.47
CA GLU A 270 12.67 13.74 11.58
C GLU A 270 11.29 13.14 11.27
N ASP A 271 11.23 11.86 10.96
CA ASP A 271 10.01 11.20 10.52
C ASP A 271 9.61 10.07 11.47
N SER A 272 8.64 10.35 12.33
CA SER A 272 8.16 9.41 13.34
C SER A 272 7.56 8.11 12.76
N CYS A 273 7.25 8.06 11.47
CA CYS A 273 6.80 6.81 10.85
C CYS A 273 7.87 5.72 10.88
N TRP A 274 9.17 6.07 10.94
CA TRP A 274 10.26 5.11 11.08
C TRP A 274 10.35 4.47 12.46
N GLU A 275 9.73 5.05 13.49
CA GLU A 275 9.64 4.45 14.84
C GLU A 275 8.84 3.14 14.83
N GLU A 276 7.97 2.96 13.85
CA GLU A 276 7.24 1.70 13.65
C GLU A 276 8.16 0.56 13.14
N CYS A 277 9.33 0.91 12.61
CA CYS A 277 10.34 -0.04 12.15
C CYS A 277 11.14 -0.58 13.34
N LYS A 278 10.87 -1.79 13.77
CA LYS A 278 11.48 -2.40 14.95
C LYS A 278 12.99 -2.64 14.79
N ASN A 279 13.45 -2.77 13.55
CA ASN A 279 14.86 -3.05 13.24
C ASN A 279 15.56 -1.80 12.70
N PRO A 280 16.49 -1.19 13.46
CA PRO A 280 17.20 0.01 13.01
C PRO A 280 18.10 -0.25 11.77
N GLU A 281 18.51 -1.48 11.53
CA GLU A 281 19.29 -1.81 10.33
C GLU A 281 18.45 -1.69 9.06
N ALA A 282 17.12 -1.90 9.12
CA ALA A 282 16.23 -1.65 8.00
C ALA A 282 16.23 -0.16 7.61
N VAL A 283 16.19 0.74 8.59
CA VAL A 283 16.24 2.19 8.35
C VAL A 283 17.56 2.58 7.70
N LYS A 284 18.69 2.11 8.24
CA LYS A 284 20.02 2.36 7.66
C LYS A 284 20.16 1.83 6.24
N LEU A 285 19.61 0.65 5.97
CA LEU A 285 19.65 0.05 4.63
C LEU A 285 18.87 0.90 3.61
N PHE A 286 17.69 1.38 3.99
CA PHE A 286 16.88 2.27 3.16
C PHE A 286 17.57 3.61 2.95
N GLU A 287 18.14 4.19 3.98
CA GLU A 287 18.91 5.44 3.89
C GLU A 287 20.08 5.29 2.92
N LEU A 288 20.89 4.24 3.09
CA LEU A 288 22.07 3.96 2.26
C LEU A 288 21.74 3.76 0.78
N HIS A 289 20.66 3.03 0.46
CA HIS A 289 20.37 2.62 -0.91
C HIS A 289 19.32 3.47 -1.63
N VAL A 290 18.55 4.27 -0.91
CA VAL A 290 17.49 5.11 -1.49
C VAL A 290 17.73 6.58 -1.18
N ILE A 291 17.74 6.97 0.10
CA ILE A 291 17.75 8.40 0.47
C ILE A 291 19.05 9.08 0.05
N GLU A 292 20.20 8.56 0.48
CA GLU A 292 21.50 9.16 0.16
C GLU A 292 21.77 9.24 -1.35
N PRO A 293 21.54 8.18 -2.16
CA PRO A 293 21.76 8.28 -3.60
C PRO A 293 20.78 9.23 -4.30
N LEU A 294 19.55 9.39 -3.83
CA LEU A 294 18.61 10.39 -4.34
C LEU A 294 19.11 11.80 -4.01
N ARG A 295 19.49 12.07 -2.75
CA ARG A 295 20.09 13.35 -2.37
C ARG A 295 21.31 13.70 -3.23
N LYS A 296 22.27 12.79 -3.35
CA LYS A 296 23.52 13.01 -4.11
C LYS A 296 23.27 13.27 -5.60
N CYS A 297 22.24 12.66 -6.18
CA CYS A 297 21.91 12.85 -7.58
C CYS A 297 21.43 14.28 -7.89
N PHE A 298 20.59 14.82 -7.01
CA PHE A 298 19.89 16.06 -7.26
C PHE A 298 20.53 17.29 -6.59
N LEU A 299 21.53 17.11 -5.70
CA LEU A 299 22.34 18.18 -5.17
C LEU A 299 23.48 18.60 -6.12
N ARG A 300 23.97 17.71 -6.99
CA ARG A 300 25.07 18.01 -7.95
C ARG A 300 24.69 18.92 -9.12
N GLY A 301 23.42 19.27 -9.25
CA GLY A 301 22.94 20.19 -10.28
C GLY A 301 22.93 21.67 -9.84
N GLN A 302 23.47 21.99 -8.66
CA GLN A 302 23.51 23.36 -8.11
C GLN A 302 24.92 23.98 -8.10
N ASP A 303 25.93 23.28 -8.61
CA ASP A 303 27.29 23.79 -8.89
C ASP A 303 27.41 24.12 -10.43
#